data_69c01400c20f5a6043892121b9e3cfd4
#
_entry.id   69c01400c20f5a6043892121b9e3cfd4
#
_cell.length_a   1.000
_cell.length_b   1.000
_cell.length_c   1.000
_cell.angle_alpha   90.00
_cell.angle_beta   90.00
_cell.angle_gamma   90.00
#
_symmetry.space_group_name_H-M   'P 1'
#
loop_
_entity.id
_entity.type
_entity.pdbx_description
1 polymer ?
#
loop_
_entity_poly.entity_id
_entity_poly.type
_entity_poly.pdbx_seq_one_letter_code
_entity_poly.pdbx_strand_id
1 'polypeptide(L)'
;DEYFNLLKKVAQKSAWTQADLQAMRKIMGKKDKTKYNDENISRFLDWWSRPAELGEGYLSALQAYQQAFFEEEEKRVAPVLKKGLENAQQLAKKLSTLQLLSELSQGVQFTENVLTKSLIVAPAYWTTPLVMYRDLDETTMLILFGARPANMADIPGELVPDDLLRKLKALADPTRLKILRYLSQEEL
;
A
#
# COMPACT_ATOMS: atom_id res chain seq x y z
N ASP A 1 -1.58 14.54 18.67
CA ASP A 1 -0.82 14.89 17.46
C ASP A 1 -1.22 16.29 16.97
N GLU A 2 -0.24 17.23 16.94
CA GLU A 2 -0.45 18.64 16.60
C GLU A 2 -1.16 18.82 15.22
N TYR A 3 -0.82 17.96 14.27
CA TYR A 3 -1.39 17.97 12.94
C TYR A 3 -2.91 17.76 12.96
N PHE A 4 -3.38 16.69 13.58
CA PHE A 4 -4.82 16.41 13.66
C PHE A 4 -5.58 17.42 14.50
N ASN A 5 -4.98 17.95 15.56
CA ASN A 5 -5.59 18.99 16.37
C ASN A 5 -5.82 20.28 15.58
N LEU A 6 -4.85 20.67 14.74
CA LEU A 6 -4.99 21.83 13.86
C LEU A 6 -6.12 21.64 12.83
N LEU A 7 -6.18 20.49 12.15
CA LEU A 7 -7.22 20.17 11.19
C LEU A 7 -8.62 20.15 11.83
N LYS A 8 -8.75 19.55 13.00
CA LYS A 8 -9.99 19.52 13.77
C LYS A 8 -10.47 20.94 14.13
N LYS A 9 -9.54 21.80 14.55
CA LYS A 9 -9.84 23.22 14.84
C LYS A 9 -10.33 23.95 13.60
N VAL A 10 -9.68 23.79 12.45
CA VAL A 10 -10.06 24.41 11.18
C VAL A 10 -11.44 23.92 10.73
N ALA A 11 -11.69 22.63 10.79
CA ALA A 11 -13.00 22.04 10.45
C ALA A 11 -14.12 22.56 11.35
N GLN A 12 -13.89 22.65 12.66
CA GLN A 12 -14.89 23.15 13.62
C GLN A 12 -15.24 24.63 13.41
N LYS A 13 -14.28 25.44 12.98
CA LYS A 13 -14.49 26.88 12.73
C LYS A 13 -15.02 27.20 11.33
N SER A 14 -15.02 26.22 10.44
CA SER A 14 -15.32 26.39 9.01
C SER A 14 -14.47 27.49 8.34
N ALA A 15 -13.30 27.78 8.89
CA ALA A 15 -12.38 28.81 8.41
C ALA A 15 -10.96 28.55 8.97
N TRP A 16 -9.97 29.03 8.25
CA TRP A 16 -8.58 29.05 8.71
C TRP A 16 -8.01 30.48 8.70
N THR A 17 -6.93 30.69 9.40
CA THR A 17 -6.23 31.97 9.55
C THR A 17 -4.79 31.84 9.10
N GLN A 18 -4.11 33.00 8.91
CA GLN A 18 -2.68 33.03 8.61
C GLN A 18 -1.82 32.31 9.68
N ALA A 19 -2.27 32.35 10.92
CA ALA A 19 -1.60 31.60 12.01
C ALA A 19 -1.72 30.07 11.81
N ASP A 20 -2.88 29.58 11.32
CA ASP A 20 -3.11 28.18 11.03
C ASP A 20 -2.24 27.72 9.84
N LEU A 21 -2.09 28.57 8.81
CA LEU A 21 -1.17 28.30 7.68
C LEU A 21 0.28 28.19 8.15
N GLN A 22 0.73 29.12 9.00
CA GLN A 22 2.10 29.08 9.54
C GLN A 22 2.33 27.86 10.43
N ALA A 23 1.34 27.48 11.26
CA ALA A 23 1.40 26.29 12.08
C ALA A 23 1.50 25.03 11.22
N MET A 24 0.67 24.91 10.16
CA MET A 24 0.71 23.80 9.21
C MET A 24 2.07 23.74 8.48
N ARG A 25 2.59 24.88 8.03
CA ARG A 25 3.90 24.99 7.40
C ARG A 25 5.03 24.48 8.32
N LYS A 26 4.97 24.81 9.61
CA LYS A 26 5.94 24.32 10.60
C LYS A 26 5.89 22.80 10.76
N ILE A 27 4.68 22.23 10.72
CA ILE A 27 4.47 20.79 10.85
C ILE A 27 4.92 20.04 9.57
N MET A 28 4.54 20.54 8.39
CA MET A 28 4.77 19.87 7.10
C MET A 28 6.10 20.25 6.45
N GLY A 29 6.57 21.47 6.63
CA GLY A 29 7.77 22.03 5.97
C GLY A 29 9.11 21.40 6.38
N LYS A 30 9.10 20.51 7.39
CA LYS A 30 10.26 19.68 7.72
C LYS A 30 10.49 18.53 6.73
N LYS A 31 9.49 18.17 5.92
CA LYS A 31 9.53 17.00 5.03
C LYS A 31 9.95 17.33 3.60
N ASP A 32 9.38 18.37 3.00
CA ASP A 32 9.71 18.79 1.63
C ASP A 32 9.20 20.21 1.36
N LYS A 33 10.11 21.18 1.20
CA LYS A 33 9.77 22.59 0.97
C LYS A 33 9.12 22.87 -0.39
N THR A 34 9.38 22.05 -1.40
CA THR A 34 8.84 22.25 -2.75
C THR A 34 7.40 21.76 -2.85
N LYS A 35 7.08 20.66 -2.18
CA LYS A 35 5.76 20.04 -2.15
C LYS A 35 4.78 20.78 -1.25
N TYR A 36 5.28 21.37 -0.15
CA TYR A 36 4.47 22.05 0.89
C TYR A 36 4.71 23.57 0.87
N ASN A 37 4.49 24.21 -0.29
CA ASN A 37 4.47 25.65 -0.40
C ASN A 37 3.15 26.24 0.16
N ASP A 38 3.12 27.57 0.37
CA ASP A 38 1.97 28.23 0.99
C ASP A 38 0.67 28.08 0.18
N GLU A 39 0.77 28.01 -1.15
CA GLU A 39 -0.39 27.81 -2.02
C GLU A 39 -1.01 26.43 -1.81
N ASN A 40 -0.20 25.36 -1.76
CA ASN A 40 -0.68 24.01 -1.54
C ASN A 40 -1.23 23.83 -0.11
N ILE A 41 -0.60 24.47 0.87
CA ILE A 41 -1.06 24.43 2.27
C ILE A 41 -2.37 25.18 2.41
N SER A 42 -2.53 26.38 1.83
CA SER A 42 -3.79 27.14 1.89
C SER A 42 -4.93 26.38 1.22
N ARG A 43 -4.71 25.83 0.03
CA ARG A 43 -5.69 24.96 -0.66
C ARG A 43 -6.11 23.77 0.18
N PHE A 44 -5.18 23.15 0.87
CA PHE A 44 -5.45 22.03 1.77
C PHE A 44 -6.29 22.49 2.99
N LEU A 45 -5.95 23.63 3.60
CA LEU A 45 -6.74 24.21 4.69
C LEU A 45 -8.14 24.66 4.25
N ASP A 46 -8.28 25.17 3.01
CA ASP A 46 -9.59 25.50 2.42
C ASP A 46 -10.50 24.27 2.34
N TRP A 47 -9.96 23.13 1.91
CA TRP A 47 -10.72 21.88 1.89
C TRP A 47 -11.16 21.44 3.28
N TRP A 48 -10.25 21.51 4.25
CA TRP A 48 -10.54 21.11 5.63
C TRP A 48 -11.45 22.09 6.36
N SER A 49 -11.56 23.33 5.92
CA SER A 49 -12.53 24.31 6.47
C SER A 49 -13.97 24.01 6.03
N ARG A 50 -14.16 23.18 4.99
CA ARG A 50 -15.46 22.79 4.46
C ARG A 50 -15.63 21.26 4.44
N PRO A 51 -15.65 20.61 5.62
CA PRO A 51 -15.55 19.14 5.71
C PRO A 51 -16.74 18.42 5.07
N ALA A 52 -17.94 19.00 5.06
CA ALA A 52 -19.09 18.41 4.39
C ALA A 52 -18.90 18.38 2.86
N GLU A 53 -18.57 19.53 2.25
CA GLU A 53 -18.30 19.60 0.80
C GLU A 53 -17.13 18.72 0.38
N LEU A 54 -16.06 18.70 1.20
CA LEU A 54 -14.92 17.81 0.97
C LEU A 54 -15.36 16.34 0.99
N GLY A 55 -16.16 15.94 1.99
CA GLY A 55 -16.65 14.57 2.13
C GLY A 55 -17.54 14.14 0.98
N GLU A 56 -18.49 14.99 0.57
CA GLU A 56 -19.38 14.73 -0.57
C GLU A 56 -18.59 14.64 -1.89
N GLY A 57 -17.67 15.58 -2.14
CA GLY A 57 -16.83 15.58 -3.32
C GLY A 57 -15.92 14.35 -3.38
N TYR A 58 -15.32 13.96 -2.26
CA TYR A 58 -14.48 12.78 -2.16
C TYR A 58 -15.28 11.49 -2.38
N LEU A 59 -16.47 11.37 -1.79
CA LEU A 59 -17.36 10.22 -1.99
C LEU A 59 -17.79 10.11 -3.45
N SER A 60 -18.19 11.22 -4.07
CA SER A 60 -18.56 11.28 -5.49
C SER A 60 -17.39 10.83 -6.39
N ALA A 61 -16.18 11.30 -6.11
CA ALA A 61 -14.99 10.89 -6.86
C ALA A 61 -14.67 9.41 -6.71
N LEU A 62 -14.82 8.84 -5.49
CA LEU A 62 -14.64 7.40 -5.26
C LEU A 62 -15.68 6.57 -6.00
N GLN A 63 -16.96 7.00 -6.01
CA GLN A 63 -18.02 6.31 -6.74
C GLN A 63 -17.78 6.34 -8.25
N ALA A 64 -17.38 7.49 -8.80
CA ALA A 64 -17.03 7.61 -10.21
C ALA A 64 -15.82 6.74 -10.58
N TYR A 65 -14.80 6.70 -9.74
CA TYR A 65 -13.64 5.82 -9.91
C TYR A 65 -14.04 4.33 -9.87
N GLN A 66 -14.89 3.95 -8.93
CA GLN A 66 -15.39 2.59 -8.82
C GLN A 66 -16.10 2.16 -10.11
N GLN A 67 -17.03 2.99 -10.60
CA GLN A 67 -17.81 2.69 -11.80
C GLN A 67 -16.96 2.66 -13.07
N ALA A 68 -16.06 3.63 -13.23
CA ALA A 68 -15.28 3.79 -14.46
C ALA A 68 -14.12 2.80 -14.58
N PHE A 69 -13.57 2.34 -13.46
CA PHE A 69 -12.33 1.57 -13.45
C PHE A 69 -12.37 0.34 -12.53
N PHE A 70 -12.82 0.51 -11.28
CA PHE A 70 -12.60 -0.49 -10.25
C PHE A 70 -13.54 -1.69 -10.37
N GLU A 71 -14.74 -1.55 -10.96
CA GLU A 71 -15.68 -2.67 -11.11
C GLU A 71 -15.12 -3.82 -11.97
N GLU A 72 -14.43 -3.49 -13.06
CA GLU A 72 -13.78 -4.51 -13.89
C GLU A 72 -12.61 -5.17 -13.16
N GLU A 73 -11.82 -4.37 -12.48
CA GLU A 73 -10.69 -4.82 -11.71
C GLU A 73 -11.13 -5.68 -10.52
N GLU A 74 -12.18 -5.29 -9.81
CA GLU A 74 -12.77 -6.09 -8.74
C GLU A 74 -13.19 -7.48 -9.24
N LYS A 75 -13.89 -7.56 -10.38
CA LYS A 75 -14.28 -8.84 -11.00
C LYS A 75 -13.05 -9.69 -11.33
N ARG A 76 -11.96 -9.07 -11.77
CA ARG A 76 -10.70 -9.75 -12.10
C ARG A 76 -10.01 -10.30 -10.87
N VAL A 77 -9.96 -9.53 -9.77
CA VAL A 77 -9.17 -9.90 -8.57
C VAL A 77 -9.97 -10.71 -7.55
N ALA A 78 -11.29 -10.56 -7.51
CA ALA A 78 -12.14 -11.23 -6.52
C ALA A 78 -11.95 -12.75 -6.45
N PRO A 79 -11.88 -13.51 -7.56
CA PRO A 79 -11.61 -14.96 -7.52
C PRO A 79 -10.27 -15.30 -6.90
N VAL A 80 -9.25 -14.46 -7.13
CA VAL A 80 -7.91 -14.64 -6.59
C VAL A 80 -7.90 -14.42 -5.08
N LEU A 81 -8.55 -13.34 -4.62
CA LEU A 81 -8.68 -13.04 -3.20
C LEU A 81 -9.47 -14.13 -2.47
N LYS A 82 -10.56 -14.61 -3.07
CA LYS A 82 -11.35 -15.72 -2.51
C LYS A 82 -10.48 -16.98 -2.35
N LYS A 83 -9.74 -17.35 -3.38
CA LYS A 83 -8.82 -18.51 -3.31
C LYS A 83 -7.73 -18.31 -2.26
N GLY A 84 -7.17 -17.11 -2.16
CA GLY A 84 -6.20 -16.74 -1.13
C GLY A 84 -6.76 -16.89 0.28
N LEU A 85 -8.00 -16.44 0.49
CA LEU A 85 -8.70 -16.59 1.77
C LEU A 85 -8.95 -18.07 2.12
N GLU A 86 -9.46 -18.85 1.18
CA GLU A 86 -9.71 -20.29 1.35
C GLU A 86 -8.41 -21.02 1.72
N ASN A 87 -7.31 -20.72 1.04
CA ASN A 87 -6.01 -21.28 1.36
C ASN A 87 -5.55 -20.90 2.78
N ALA A 88 -5.64 -19.64 3.16
CA ALA A 88 -5.29 -19.17 4.48
C ALA A 88 -6.13 -19.86 5.58
N GLN A 89 -7.44 -20.06 5.35
CA GLN A 89 -8.33 -20.79 6.25
C GLN A 89 -7.96 -22.28 6.39
N GLN A 90 -7.50 -22.93 5.32
CA GLN A 90 -7.02 -24.30 5.39
C GLN A 90 -5.70 -24.41 6.16
N LEU A 91 -4.78 -23.47 5.95
CA LEU A 91 -3.53 -23.39 6.70
C LEU A 91 -3.77 -23.12 8.19
N ALA A 92 -4.70 -22.22 8.52
CA ALA A 92 -5.07 -21.90 9.90
C ALA A 92 -5.60 -23.10 10.71
N LYS A 93 -6.14 -24.12 10.05
CA LYS A 93 -6.56 -25.37 10.71
C LYS A 93 -5.39 -26.28 11.10
N LYS A 94 -4.22 -26.07 10.53
CA LYS A 94 -3.05 -26.97 10.64
C LYS A 94 -1.85 -26.34 11.32
N LEU A 95 -1.75 -25.02 11.28
CA LEU A 95 -0.59 -24.26 11.75
C LEU A 95 -0.94 -23.44 12.98
N SER A 96 0.05 -23.20 13.84
CA SER A 96 -0.07 -22.17 14.88
C SER A 96 -0.14 -20.78 14.26
N THR A 97 -0.62 -19.79 14.98
CA THR A 97 -0.77 -18.42 14.48
C THR A 97 0.54 -17.86 13.91
N LEU A 98 1.66 -18.02 14.62
CA LEU A 98 2.97 -17.54 14.14
C LEU A 98 3.44 -18.27 12.88
N GLN A 99 3.22 -19.59 12.81
CA GLN A 99 3.55 -20.36 11.61
C GLN A 99 2.67 -19.97 10.43
N LEU A 100 1.37 -19.73 10.67
CA LEU A 100 0.45 -19.23 9.65
C LEU A 100 0.90 -17.86 9.11
N LEU A 101 1.24 -16.93 9.99
CA LEU A 101 1.73 -15.61 9.58
C LEU A 101 3.03 -15.71 8.79
N SER A 102 3.96 -16.54 9.22
CA SER A 102 5.22 -16.78 8.50
C SER A 102 4.98 -17.37 7.11
N GLU A 103 4.08 -18.33 6.98
CA GLU A 103 3.72 -18.94 5.69
C GLU A 103 3.06 -17.93 4.75
N LEU A 104 2.04 -17.22 5.22
CA LEU A 104 1.32 -16.22 4.42
C LEU A 104 2.19 -15.01 4.03
N SER A 105 3.21 -14.70 4.82
CA SER A 105 4.14 -13.60 4.57
C SER A 105 5.41 -14.01 3.80
N GLN A 106 5.47 -15.26 3.35
CA GLN A 106 6.64 -15.80 2.64
C GLN A 106 7.94 -15.72 3.46
N GLY A 107 7.84 -16.00 4.76
CA GLY A 107 8.99 -16.15 5.65
C GLY A 107 9.26 -14.96 6.60
N VAL A 108 8.41 -13.95 6.65
CA VAL A 108 8.54 -12.88 7.65
C VAL A 108 8.30 -13.46 9.05
N GLN A 109 9.25 -13.22 9.96
CA GLN A 109 9.16 -13.68 11.34
C GLN A 109 8.43 -12.64 12.20
N PHE A 110 7.29 -13.03 12.74
CA PHE A 110 6.54 -12.23 13.69
C PHE A 110 6.93 -12.62 15.12
N THR A 111 7.06 -11.64 15.99
CA THR A 111 7.31 -11.87 17.42
C THR A 111 6.03 -12.22 18.15
N GLU A 112 6.13 -12.84 19.33
CA GLU A 112 4.98 -13.22 20.16
C GLU A 112 4.10 -12.03 20.59
N ASN A 113 4.62 -10.80 20.54
CA ASN A 113 3.86 -9.59 20.82
C ASN A 113 2.63 -9.42 19.89
N VAL A 114 2.68 -9.98 18.68
CA VAL A 114 1.53 -9.99 17.77
C VAL A 114 0.34 -10.78 18.37
N LEU A 115 0.62 -11.80 19.17
CA LEU A 115 -0.41 -12.64 19.79
C LEU A 115 -1.17 -11.97 20.95
N THR A 116 -0.70 -10.82 21.43
CA THR A 116 -1.40 -10.04 22.46
C THR A 116 -2.61 -9.31 21.91
N LYS A 117 -2.75 -9.26 20.57
CA LYS A 117 -3.84 -8.58 19.86
C LYS A 117 -4.74 -9.56 19.13
N SER A 118 -5.97 -9.14 18.92
CA SER A 118 -6.88 -9.77 17.96
C SER A 118 -6.36 -9.52 16.54
N LEU A 119 -6.21 -10.59 15.74
CA LEU A 119 -5.62 -10.47 14.40
C LEU A 119 -6.71 -10.60 13.34
N ILE A 120 -6.81 -9.61 12.47
CA ILE A 120 -7.57 -9.66 11.22
C ILE A 120 -6.58 -9.92 10.11
N VAL A 121 -6.62 -11.13 9.52
CA VAL A 121 -5.72 -11.52 8.44
C VAL A 121 -6.52 -11.58 7.14
N ALA A 122 -6.14 -10.77 6.14
CA ALA A 122 -6.88 -10.65 4.89
C ALA A 122 -5.95 -10.74 3.67
N PRO A 123 -6.41 -11.38 2.59
CA PRO A 123 -5.68 -11.40 1.33
C PRO A 123 -5.73 -10.04 0.65
N ALA A 124 -4.63 -9.63 0.03
CA ALA A 124 -4.55 -8.43 -0.79
C ALA A 124 -3.84 -8.73 -2.10
N TYR A 125 -4.36 -8.20 -3.21
CA TYR A 125 -3.83 -8.49 -4.54
C TYR A 125 -2.52 -7.74 -4.81
N TRP A 126 -2.54 -6.43 -4.56
CA TRP A 126 -1.43 -5.54 -4.91
C TRP A 126 -0.28 -5.50 -3.89
N THR A 127 -0.45 -6.11 -2.71
CA THR A 127 0.64 -6.18 -1.73
C THR A 127 1.69 -7.24 -2.06
N THR A 128 1.37 -8.21 -2.93
CA THR A 128 2.30 -9.28 -3.31
C THR A 128 3.60 -8.72 -3.92
N PRO A 129 4.79 -9.16 -3.46
CA PRO A 129 5.06 -10.23 -2.49
C PRO A 129 5.11 -9.75 -1.03
N LEU A 130 4.81 -8.51 -0.74
CA LEU A 130 4.95 -7.90 0.57
C LEU A 130 3.80 -8.25 1.51
N VAL A 131 4.01 -7.99 2.79
CA VAL A 131 2.99 -8.00 3.83
C VAL A 131 2.86 -6.59 4.38
N MET A 132 1.64 -6.13 4.54
CA MET A 132 1.35 -4.86 5.21
C MET A 132 0.62 -5.15 6.52
N TYR A 133 0.97 -4.45 7.56
CA TYR A 133 0.28 -4.56 8.84
C TYR A 133 0.07 -3.20 9.47
N ARG A 134 -1.02 -3.07 10.22
CA ARG A 134 -1.38 -1.84 10.92
C ARG A 134 -2.24 -2.15 12.13
N ASP A 135 -1.99 -1.45 13.23
CA ASP A 135 -2.92 -1.41 14.35
C ASP A 135 -4.16 -0.61 13.96
N LEU A 136 -5.33 -1.23 14.08
CA LEU A 136 -6.63 -0.58 13.90
C LEU A 136 -7.03 0.15 15.17
N ASP A 137 -6.73 -0.48 16.32
CA ASP A 137 -6.90 0.05 17.66
C ASP A 137 -5.86 -0.58 18.61
N GLU A 138 -5.99 -0.35 19.92
CA GLU A 138 -5.05 -0.88 20.94
C GLU A 138 -5.06 -2.41 21.02
N THR A 139 -6.17 -3.04 20.66
CA THR A 139 -6.41 -4.47 20.80
C THR A 139 -6.44 -5.25 19.50
N THR A 140 -6.50 -4.58 18.36
CA THR A 140 -6.73 -5.18 17.04
C THR A 140 -5.65 -4.79 16.05
N MET A 141 -5.08 -5.78 15.35
CA MET A 141 -4.11 -5.57 14.26
C MET A 141 -4.64 -6.16 12.96
N LEU A 142 -4.58 -5.39 11.88
CA LEU A 142 -4.84 -5.85 10.51
C LEU A 142 -3.51 -6.28 9.87
N ILE A 143 -3.52 -7.46 9.26
CA ILE A 143 -2.40 -8.00 8.48
C ILE A 143 -2.91 -8.32 7.08
N LEU A 144 -2.36 -7.67 6.06
CA LEU A 144 -2.65 -7.93 4.65
C LEU A 144 -1.51 -8.76 4.06
N PHE A 145 -1.83 -9.96 3.58
CA PHE A 145 -0.86 -10.82 2.91
C PHE A 145 -1.08 -10.83 1.40
N GLY A 146 0.00 -10.97 0.63
CA GLY A 146 -0.06 -11.03 -0.82
C GLY A 146 -0.72 -12.31 -1.32
N ALA A 147 -1.83 -12.18 -2.05
CA ALA A 147 -2.58 -13.31 -2.60
C ALA A 147 -2.46 -13.46 -4.12
N ARG A 148 -1.75 -12.54 -4.80
CA ARG A 148 -1.60 -12.59 -6.26
C ARG A 148 -0.66 -13.73 -6.67
N PRO A 149 -1.09 -14.62 -7.57
CA PRO A 149 -0.22 -15.64 -8.15
C PRO A 149 0.94 -15.02 -8.94
N ALA A 150 2.09 -15.68 -8.93
CA ALA A 150 3.29 -15.21 -9.63
C ALA A 150 3.12 -15.05 -11.15
N ASN A 151 2.15 -15.73 -11.74
CA ASN A 151 1.82 -15.67 -13.17
C ASN A 151 0.78 -14.60 -13.52
N MET A 152 0.35 -13.78 -12.56
CA MET A 152 -0.58 -12.67 -12.79
C MET A 152 0.13 -11.32 -12.62
N ALA A 153 -0.11 -10.39 -13.55
CA ALA A 153 0.44 -9.05 -13.51
C ALA A 153 -0.26 -8.16 -12.48
N ASP A 154 0.45 -7.13 -12.00
CA ASP A 154 -0.13 -6.06 -11.18
C ASP A 154 -1.15 -5.24 -11.96
N ILE A 155 -0.78 -4.90 -13.19
CA ILE A 155 -1.57 -4.09 -14.11
C ILE A 155 -2.11 -4.99 -15.21
N PRO A 156 -3.40 -4.88 -15.58
CA PRO A 156 -3.97 -5.65 -16.69
C PRO A 156 -3.17 -5.45 -17.98
N GLY A 157 -2.79 -6.54 -18.63
CA GLY A 157 -2.01 -6.49 -19.88
C GLY A 157 -0.49 -6.39 -19.72
N GLU A 158 0.04 -6.13 -18.54
CA GLU A 158 1.50 -6.05 -18.27
C GLU A 158 2.06 -7.37 -17.69
N LEU A 159 1.76 -8.49 -18.32
CA LEU A 159 2.47 -9.73 -18.00
C LEU A 159 3.91 -9.64 -18.52
N VAL A 160 4.86 -9.62 -17.61
CA VAL A 160 6.26 -9.84 -17.99
C VAL A 160 6.38 -11.31 -18.41
N PRO A 161 6.72 -11.63 -19.66
CA PRO A 161 6.84 -13.02 -20.09
C PRO A 161 7.86 -13.76 -19.21
N ASP A 162 7.52 -14.99 -18.80
CA ASP A 162 8.41 -15.82 -17.97
C ASP A 162 9.79 -16.00 -18.59
N ASP A 163 9.87 -15.99 -19.92
CA ASP A 163 11.11 -16.06 -20.66
C ASP A 163 11.99 -14.82 -20.44
N LEU A 164 11.38 -13.61 -20.45
CA LEU A 164 12.08 -12.37 -20.14
C LEU A 164 12.57 -12.36 -18.70
N LEU A 165 11.72 -12.79 -17.76
CA LEU A 165 12.08 -12.86 -16.34
C LEU A 165 13.25 -13.84 -16.11
N ARG A 166 13.24 -15.00 -16.79
CA ARG A 166 14.35 -15.97 -16.74
C ARG A 166 15.64 -15.38 -17.31
N LYS A 167 15.55 -14.67 -18.44
CA LYS A 167 16.72 -13.99 -19.06
C LYS A 167 17.28 -12.92 -18.12
N LEU A 168 16.43 -12.07 -17.52
CA LEU A 168 16.87 -11.07 -16.56
C LEU A 168 17.50 -11.68 -15.30
N LYS A 169 16.91 -12.75 -14.75
CA LYS A 169 17.50 -13.48 -13.62
C LYS A 169 18.83 -14.11 -13.98
N ALA A 170 18.98 -14.63 -15.19
CA ALA A 170 20.24 -15.17 -15.66
C ALA A 170 21.33 -14.10 -15.80
N LEU A 171 20.96 -12.89 -16.18
CA LEU A 171 21.85 -11.74 -16.29
C LEU A 171 22.15 -11.04 -14.95
N ALA A 172 21.30 -11.21 -13.94
CA ALA A 172 21.48 -10.56 -12.63
C ALA A 172 22.64 -11.12 -11.78
N ASP A 173 23.29 -12.19 -12.23
CA ASP A 173 24.48 -12.73 -11.57
C ASP A 173 25.72 -11.90 -11.95
N PRO A 174 26.47 -11.36 -10.95
CA PRO A 174 27.63 -10.50 -11.21
C PRO A 174 28.75 -11.20 -12.05
N THR A 175 28.89 -12.48 -11.91
CA THR A 175 29.90 -13.26 -12.66
C THR A 175 29.51 -13.37 -14.13
N ARG A 176 28.25 -13.66 -14.41
CA ARG A 176 27.71 -13.73 -15.78
C ARG A 176 27.75 -12.37 -16.48
N LEU A 177 27.46 -11.30 -15.76
CA LEU A 177 27.58 -9.92 -16.30
C LEU A 177 29.04 -9.59 -16.65
N LYS A 178 30.03 -10.04 -15.85
CA LYS A 178 31.44 -9.87 -16.17
C LYS A 178 31.83 -10.65 -17.45
N ILE A 179 31.40 -11.91 -17.55
CA ILE A 179 31.63 -12.72 -18.75
C ILE A 179 31.04 -12.04 -20.00
N LEU A 180 29.81 -11.62 -19.96
CA LEU A 180 29.17 -10.90 -21.06
C LEU A 180 29.93 -9.64 -21.45
N ARG A 181 30.40 -8.87 -20.48
CA ARG A 181 31.23 -7.69 -20.72
C ARG A 181 32.54 -8.02 -21.41
N TYR A 182 33.22 -9.12 -21.04
CA TYR A 182 34.43 -9.56 -21.71
C TYR A 182 34.16 -10.01 -23.16
N LEU A 183 33.09 -10.80 -23.35
CA LEU A 183 32.72 -11.25 -24.70
C LEU A 183 32.34 -10.08 -25.63
N SER A 184 31.70 -9.05 -25.12
CA SER A 184 31.35 -7.85 -25.92
C SER A 184 32.56 -6.98 -26.27
N GLN A 185 33.71 -7.17 -25.65
CA GLN A 185 34.95 -6.44 -25.91
C GLN A 185 35.86 -7.12 -26.94
N GLU A 186 35.62 -8.40 -27.22
CA GLU A 186 36.45 -9.20 -28.17
C GLU A 186 35.85 -9.24 -29.61
N GLU A 187 34.66 -8.65 -29.84
CA GLU A 187 34.03 -8.54 -31.17
C GLU A 187 34.28 -7.17 -31.85
N LEU A 188 35.38 -6.51 -31.55
CA LEU A 188 35.89 -5.32 -32.28
C LEU A 188 37.27 -5.66 -32.90
#